data_8b5cc821733ae1f2bf1d029f7097b7a0
#
_entry.id   8b5cc821733ae1f2bf1d029f7097b7a0
#
_cell.length_a   1.000
_cell.length_b   1.000
_cell.length_c   1.000
_cell.angle_alpha   90.00
_cell.angle_beta   90.00
_cell.angle_gamma   90.00
#
_symmetry.space_group_name_H-M   'P 1'
#
loop_
_entity.id
_entity.type
_entity.pdbx_description
1 polymer ?
#
loop_
_entity_poly.entity_id
_entity_poly.type
_entity_poly.pdbx_seq_one_letter_code
_entity_poly.pdbx_strand_id
1 'polypeptide(L)'
;TIQKLAIAPLEEVYKLWEGLGYYNRCRNLHATAQKIAFDLKGNFPDSYEAILELKGVGPYTAAAISSFGFGLPYAVVDGNVFRVLSRFFGIDQPIDSTSGKKTFQQLAQDCLLQKESAAYNQAIMDFGATVCKPDLPECGTCVMNKKCTAFLAGTVAEFPVKEKKIKQRNRWFLFYILEMQGKFAVQKRTGKDVWANLYEFPNNELATEKEWKHA
;
A
#
# COMPACT_ATOMS: atom_id res chain seq x y z
N THR A 1 2.55 -16.47 -16.84
CA THR A 1 1.08 -16.56 -16.90
C THR A 1 0.52 -16.82 -15.52
N ILE A 2 -0.75 -16.51 -15.32
CA ILE A 2 -1.49 -16.79 -14.07
C ILE A 2 -1.41 -18.27 -13.69
N GLN A 3 -1.55 -19.17 -14.68
CA GLN A 3 -1.47 -20.62 -14.47
C GLN A 3 -0.11 -21.04 -13.93
N LYS A 4 0.99 -20.53 -14.52
CA LYS A 4 2.34 -20.83 -14.02
C LYS A 4 2.56 -20.35 -12.59
N LEU A 5 2.06 -19.15 -12.25
CA LEU A 5 2.14 -18.63 -10.89
C LEU A 5 1.30 -19.47 -9.91
N ALA A 6 0.10 -19.90 -10.32
CA ALA A 6 -0.82 -20.66 -9.47
C ALA A 6 -0.26 -22.05 -9.06
N ILE A 7 0.50 -22.71 -9.95
CA ILE A 7 1.07 -24.05 -9.70
C ILE A 7 2.48 -23.99 -9.11
N ALA A 8 3.15 -22.84 -9.13
CA ALA A 8 4.49 -22.70 -8.60
C ALA A 8 4.52 -22.97 -7.08
N PRO A 9 5.54 -23.66 -6.55
CA PRO A 9 5.75 -23.72 -5.11
C PRO A 9 5.93 -22.31 -4.52
N LEU A 10 5.28 -22.04 -3.38
CA LEU A 10 5.33 -20.71 -2.77
C LEU A 10 6.76 -20.26 -2.43
N GLU A 11 7.64 -21.21 -2.10
CA GLU A 11 9.05 -20.95 -1.82
C GLU A 11 9.80 -20.39 -3.04
N GLU A 12 9.50 -20.90 -4.24
CA GLU A 12 10.06 -20.36 -5.49
C GLU A 12 9.55 -18.93 -5.77
N VAL A 13 8.26 -18.69 -5.52
CA VAL A 13 7.66 -17.36 -5.66
C VAL A 13 8.30 -16.38 -4.66
N TYR A 14 8.56 -16.81 -3.43
CA TYR A 14 9.27 -15.99 -2.43
C TYR A 14 10.69 -15.64 -2.86
N LYS A 15 11.42 -16.59 -3.47
CA LYS A 15 12.77 -16.33 -3.97
C LYS A 15 12.78 -15.26 -5.06
N LEU A 16 11.81 -15.30 -5.97
CA LEU A 16 11.64 -14.25 -6.99
C LEU A 16 11.17 -12.91 -6.44
N TRP A 17 10.51 -12.93 -5.27
CA TRP A 17 10.04 -11.73 -4.57
C TRP A 17 11.07 -11.11 -3.65
N GLU A 18 12.23 -11.75 -3.49
CA GLU A 18 13.28 -11.33 -2.57
C GLU A 18 13.69 -9.87 -2.82
N GLY A 19 13.88 -9.10 -1.73
CA GLY A 19 14.21 -7.68 -1.79
C GLY A 19 13.03 -6.72 -1.96
N LEU A 20 11.85 -7.16 -2.42
CA LEU A 20 10.68 -6.30 -2.60
C LEU A 20 9.93 -6.00 -1.29
N GLY A 21 10.19 -6.76 -0.23
CA GLY A 21 9.49 -6.63 1.05
C GLY A 21 7.98 -6.91 0.97
N TYR A 22 7.28 -6.66 2.08
CA TYR A 22 5.82 -6.85 2.16
C TYR A 22 5.36 -8.23 1.66
N TYR A 23 5.96 -9.30 2.15
CA TYR A 23 5.73 -10.69 1.70
C TYR A 23 4.28 -11.17 1.80
N ASN A 24 3.44 -10.51 2.59
CA ASN A 24 1.99 -10.71 2.56
C ASN A 24 1.39 -10.46 1.17
N ARG A 25 1.92 -9.47 0.41
CA ARG A 25 1.48 -9.22 -0.97
C ARG A 25 1.82 -10.40 -1.87
N CYS A 26 3.01 -10.97 -1.73
CA CYS A 26 3.43 -12.16 -2.46
C CYS A 26 2.47 -13.34 -2.20
N ARG A 27 2.17 -13.64 -0.94
CA ARG A 27 1.21 -14.70 -0.56
C ARG A 27 -0.18 -14.46 -1.12
N ASN A 28 -0.66 -13.22 -1.02
CA ASN A 28 -1.97 -12.85 -1.53
C ASN A 28 -2.02 -12.95 -3.05
N LEU A 29 -0.97 -12.48 -3.75
CA LEU A 29 -0.84 -12.60 -5.21
C LEU A 29 -0.87 -14.06 -5.65
N HIS A 30 -0.11 -14.94 -4.98
CA HIS A 30 -0.09 -16.37 -5.26
C HIS A 30 -1.46 -17.02 -5.03
N ALA A 31 -2.11 -16.75 -3.88
CA ALA A 31 -3.44 -17.28 -3.59
C ALA A 31 -4.51 -16.73 -4.56
N THR A 32 -4.41 -15.48 -4.98
CA THR A 32 -5.29 -14.92 -6.00
C THR A 32 -5.06 -15.56 -7.37
N ALA A 33 -3.81 -15.82 -7.74
CA ALA A 33 -3.50 -16.55 -8.97
C ALA A 33 -4.12 -17.97 -8.96
N GLN A 34 -4.09 -18.66 -7.83
CA GLN A 34 -4.75 -19.98 -7.66
C GLN A 34 -6.27 -19.86 -7.82
N LYS A 35 -6.91 -18.89 -7.15
CA LYS A 35 -8.36 -18.65 -7.30
C LYS A 35 -8.73 -18.39 -8.76
N ILE A 36 -7.98 -17.52 -9.45
CA ILE A 36 -8.27 -17.21 -10.85
C ILE A 36 -8.05 -18.43 -11.75
N ALA A 37 -6.93 -19.15 -11.58
CA ALA A 37 -6.58 -20.28 -12.44
C ALA A 37 -7.55 -21.45 -12.28
N PHE A 38 -7.94 -21.79 -11.04
CA PHE A 38 -8.68 -23.01 -10.75
C PHE A 38 -10.18 -22.74 -10.56
N ASP A 39 -10.56 -21.77 -9.71
CA ASP A 39 -11.97 -21.52 -9.40
C ASP A 39 -12.65 -20.75 -10.53
N LEU A 40 -11.96 -19.75 -11.09
CA LEU A 40 -12.47 -18.88 -12.16
C LEU A 40 -12.05 -19.35 -13.57
N LYS A 41 -11.48 -20.55 -13.68
CA LYS A 41 -11.09 -21.17 -14.98
C LYS A 41 -10.18 -20.29 -15.85
N GLY A 42 -9.34 -19.49 -15.21
CA GLY A 42 -8.40 -18.56 -15.86
C GLY A 42 -9.01 -17.21 -16.25
N ASN A 43 -10.28 -16.94 -15.97
CA ASN A 43 -10.93 -15.67 -16.25
C ASN A 43 -10.71 -14.70 -15.08
N PHE A 44 -10.07 -13.57 -15.37
CA PHE A 44 -9.94 -12.51 -14.38
C PHE A 44 -11.29 -11.79 -14.24
N PRO A 45 -11.76 -11.51 -13.00
CA PRO A 45 -13.03 -10.80 -12.81
C PRO A 45 -12.93 -9.35 -13.34
N ASP A 46 -13.99 -8.87 -13.96
CA ASP A 46 -14.07 -7.58 -14.67
C ASP A 46 -15.01 -6.56 -14.02
N SER A 47 -15.61 -6.89 -12.86
CA SER A 47 -16.40 -5.95 -12.06
C SER A 47 -15.67 -5.58 -10.76
N TYR A 48 -15.91 -4.37 -10.25
CA TYR A 48 -15.30 -3.88 -9.01
C TYR A 48 -15.58 -4.81 -7.83
N GLU A 49 -16.81 -5.27 -7.68
CA GLU A 49 -17.27 -6.13 -6.61
C GLU A 49 -16.53 -7.47 -6.64
N ALA A 50 -16.44 -8.10 -7.80
CA ALA A 50 -15.76 -9.38 -7.95
C ALA A 50 -14.23 -9.24 -7.79
N ILE A 51 -13.65 -8.13 -8.22
CA ILE A 51 -12.22 -7.81 -7.99
C ILE A 51 -11.96 -7.61 -6.48
N LEU A 52 -12.85 -6.93 -5.76
CA LEU A 52 -12.72 -6.67 -4.32
C LEU A 52 -12.75 -7.97 -3.49
N GLU A 53 -13.38 -9.04 -3.99
CA GLU A 53 -13.39 -10.35 -3.33
C GLU A 53 -12.07 -11.13 -3.47
N LEU A 54 -11.15 -10.67 -4.30
CA LEU A 54 -9.85 -11.32 -4.46
C LEU A 54 -8.99 -11.14 -3.20
N LYS A 55 -8.24 -12.18 -2.84
CA LYS A 55 -7.45 -12.19 -1.60
C LYS A 55 -6.37 -11.11 -1.61
N GLY A 56 -6.41 -10.23 -0.61
CA GLY A 56 -5.46 -9.13 -0.45
C GLY A 56 -5.76 -7.91 -1.32
N VAL A 57 -6.90 -7.90 -1.99
CA VAL A 57 -7.42 -6.74 -2.71
C VAL A 57 -8.33 -5.95 -1.78
N GLY A 58 -7.95 -4.72 -1.48
CA GLY A 58 -8.77 -3.75 -0.76
C GLY A 58 -9.44 -2.75 -1.72
N PRO A 59 -10.27 -1.84 -1.19
CA PRO A 59 -11.00 -0.86 -2.01
C PRO A 59 -10.09 -0.04 -2.95
N TYR A 60 -8.94 0.40 -2.46
CA TYR A 60 -7.93 1.09 -3.28
C TYR A 60 -7.46 0.23 -4.46
N THR A 61 -7.04 -1.00 -4.18
CA THR A 61 -6.52 -1.92 -5.21
C THR A 61 -7.62 -2.33 -6.19
N ALA A 62 -8.84 -2.56 -5.70
CA ALA A 62 -10.00 -2.87 -6.56
C ALA A 62 -10.31 -1.70 -7.50
N ALA A 63 -10.34 -0.47 -7.00
CA ALA A 63 -10.55 0.72 -7.82
C ALA A 63 -9.44 0.89 -8.87
N ALA A 64 -8.18 0.68 -8.49
CA ALA A 64 -7.05 0.77 -9.39
C ALA A 64 -7.13 -0.29 -10.52
N ILE A 65 -7.39 -1.54 -10.18
CA ILE A 65 -7.54 -2.62 -11.18
C ILE A 65 -8.74 -2.31 -12.10
N SER A 66 -9.88 -1.93 -11.53
CA SER A 66 -11.09 -1.60 -12.28
C SER A 66 -10.86 -0.44 -13.25
N SER A 67 -10.21 0.62 -12.80
CA SER A 67 -9.96 1.80 -13.62
C SER A 67 -8.86 1.57 -14.65
N PHE A 68 -7.68 1.11 -14.25
CA PHE A 68 -6.54 0.97 -15.16
C PHE A 68 -6.63 -0.27 -16.07
N GLY A 69 -7.20 -1.36 -15.57
CA GLY A 69 -7.31 -2.61 -16.32
C GLY A 69 -8.53 -2.70 -17.20
N PHE A 70 -9.64 -2.11 -16.76
CA PHE A 70 -10.95 -2.28 -17.41
C PHE A 70 -11.62 -0.95 -17.83
N GLY A 71 -11.00 0.20 -17.53
CA GLY A 71 -11.57 1.51 -17.86
C GLY A 71 -12.85 1.86 -17.08
N LEU A 72 -13.14 1.14 -16.00
CA LEU A 72 -14.33 1.36 -15.19
C LEU A 72 -14.22 2.67 -14.38
N PRO A 73 -15.34 3.38 -14.15
CA PRO A 73 -15.34 4.71 -13.56
C PRO A 73 -15.24 4.67 -12.02
N TYR A 74 -14.14 4.15 -11.50
CA TYR A 74 -13.84 4.11 -10.06
C TYR A 74 -12.68 5.03 -9.72
N ALA A 75 -12.88 5.90 -8.73
CA ALA A 75 -11.84 6.79 -8.23
C ALA A 75 -10.83 6.04 -7.35
N VAL A 76 -9.55 6.24 -7.66
CA VAL A 76 -8.42 5.68 -6.90
C VAL A 76 -7.96 6.71 -5.87
N VAL A 77 -8.04 6.38 -4.58
CA VAL A 77 -7.67 7.30 -3.49
C VAL A 77 -6.48 6.74 -2.71
N ASP A 78 -5.30 7.23 -3.03
CA ASP A 78 -4.05 6.94 -2.30
C ASP A 78 -3.65 8.12 -1.39
N GLY A 79 -2.48 8.04 -0.76
CA GLY A 79 -1.96 9.13 0.07
C GLY A 79 -1.72 10.44 -0.68
N ASN A 80 -1.43 10.38 -1.98
CA ASN A 80 -1.27 11.57 -2.82
C ASN A 80 -2.62 12.23 -3.09
N VAL A 81 -3.61 11.44 -3.45
CA VAL A 81 -4.98 11.91 -3.73
C VAL A 81 -5.61 12.50 -2.47
N PHE A 82 -5.50 11.85 -1.30
CA PHE A 82 -5.93 12.43 -0.03
C PHE A 82 -5.33 13.82 0.20
N ARG A 83 -4.03 13.97 -0.03
CA ARG A 83 -3.33 15.24 0.17
C ARG A 83 -3.78 16.32 -0.81
N VAL A 84 -3.92 15.98 -2.09
CA VAL A 84 -4.38 16.91 -3.12
C VAL A 84 -5.79 17.41 -2.80
N LEU A 85 -6.72 16.49 -2.53
CA LEU A 85 -8.11 16.83 -2.26
C LEU A 85 -8.26 17.63 -0.95
N SER A 86 -7.57 17.20 0.13
CA SER A 86 -7.66 17.93 1.41
C SER A 86 -7.14 19.36 1.29
N ARG A 87 -6.02 19.58 0.60
CA ARG A 87 -5.46 20.92 0.36
C ARG A 87 -6.32 21.77 -0.55
N PHE A 88 -6.79 21.19 -1.66
CA PHE A 88 -7.55 21.92 -2.66
C PHE A 88 -8.90 22.38 -2.12
N PHE A 89 -9.63 21.49 -1.45
CA PHE A 89 -10.96 21.80 -0.88
C PHE A 89 -10.91 22.32 0.56
N GLY A 90 -9.75 22.32 1.23
CA GLY A 90 -9.61 22.78 2.62
C GLY A 90 -10.32 21.86 3.62
N ILE A 91 -10.30 20.53 3.39
CA ILE A 91 -11.00 19.57 4.25
C ILE A 91 -10.08 19.15 5.40
N ASP A 92 -10.48 19.51 6.62
CA ASP A 92 -9.78 19.22 7.88
C ASP A 92 -10.13 17.88 8.52
N GLN A 93 -11.07 17.12 7.91
CA GLN A 93 -11.44 15.80 8.39
C GLN A 93 -10.26 14.83 8.28
N PRO A 94 -9.93 14.08 9.38
CA PRO A 94 -8.79 13.18 9.37
C PRO A 94 -8.92 12.08 8.30
N ILE A 95 -7.92 11.97 7.42
CA ILE A 95 -7.92 11.01 6.29
C ILE A 95 -7.85 9.54 6.73
N ASP A 96 -7.43 9.26 7.95
CA ASP A 96 -7.29 7.94 8.54
C ASP A 96 -8.48 7.53 9.44
N SER A 97 -9.43 8.44 9.67
CA SER A 97 -10.72 8.11 10.29
C SER A 97 -11.65 7.36 9.33
N THR A 98 -12.61 6.62 9.87
CA THR A 98 -13.61 5.91 9.05
C THR A 98 -14.50 6.87 8.26
N SER A 99 -14.92 7.97 8.88
CA SER A 99 -15.72 9.02 8.24
C SER A 99 -14.92 9.75 7.17
N GLY A 100 -13.66 10.14 7.46
CA GLY A 100 -12.78 10.80 6.51
C GLY A 100 -12.56 9.97 5.26
N LYS A 101 -12.27 8.67 5.39
CA LYS A 101 -12.14 7.78 4.24
C LYS A 101 -13.37 7.77 3.34
N LYS A 102 -14.59 7.76 3.93
CA LYS A 102 -15.82 7.81 3.16
C LYS A 102 -16.00 9.14 2.45
N THR A 103 -15.76 10.26 3.16
CA THR A 103 -15.87 11.61 2.59
C THR A 103 -14.92 11.79 1.41
N PHE A 104 -13.65 11.44 1.58
CA PHE A 104 -12.66 11.59 0.50
C PHE A 104 -12.90 10.62 -0.66
N GLN A 105 -13.37 9.40 -0.40
CA GLN A 105 -13.73 8.47 -1.46
C GLN A 105 -14.90 9.00 -2.30
N GLN A 106 -15.93 9.55 -1.65
CA GLN A 106 -17.07 10.16 -2.35
C GLN A 106 -16.62 11.38 -3.14
N LEU A 107 -15.86 12.28 -2.53
CA LEU A 107 -15.34 13.48 -3.19
C LEU A 107 -14.48 13.12 -4.42
N ALA A 108 -13.59 12.14 -4.29
CA ALA A 108 -12.78 11.67 -5.41
C ALA A 108 -13.64 11.11 -6.54
N GLN A 109 -14.71 10.37 -6.20
CA GLN A 109 -15.66 9.84 -7.16
C GLN A 109 -16.45 10.94 -7.88
N ASP A 110 -16.84 11.99 -7.15
CA ASP A 110 -17.57 13.15 -7.71
C ASP A 110 -16.66 13.98 -8.63
N CYS A 111 -15.36 14.01 -8.37
CA CYS A 111 -14.38 14.71 -9.21
C CYS A 111 -13.93 13.89 -10.42
N LEU A 112 -14.23 12.59 -10.47
CA LEU A 112 -13.71 11.67 -11.48
C LEU A 112 -14.23 11.99 -12.88
N LEU A 113 -13.31 12.12 -13.84
CA LEU A 113 -13.66 12.15 -15.25
C LEU A 113 -13.99 10.72 -15.73
N GLN A 114 -15.26 10.34 -15.62
CA GLN A 114 -15.72 8.95 -15.78
C GLN A 114 -15.32 8.31 -17.12
N LYS A 115 -15.32 9.07 -18.22
CA LYS A 115 -14.96 8.57 -19.56
C LYS A 115 -13.47 8.31 -19.73
N GLU A 116 -12.65 8.91 -18.88
CA GLU A 116 -11.18 8.82 -18.91
C GLU A 116 -10.63 8.50 -17.51
N SER A 117 -11.32 7.60 -16.80
CA SER A 117 -11.05 7.30 -15.39
C SER A 117 -9.57 6.92 -15.13
N ALA A 118 -8.97 6.10 -15.99
CA ALA A 118 -7.58 5.69 -15.86
C ALA A 118 -6.61 6.89 -15.97
N ALA A 119 -6.79 7.72 -17.00
CA ALA A 119 -5.95 8.90 -17.21
C ALA A 119 -6.11 9.92 -16.06
N TYR A 120 -7.35 10.15 -15.62
CA TYR A 120 -7.64 11.05 -14.51
C TYR A 120 -6.99 10.55 -13.20
N ASN A 121 -7.17 9.29 -12.86
CA ASN A 121 -6.59 8.70 -11.65
C ASN A 121 -5.05 8.76 -11.68
N GLN A 122 -4.43 8.46 -12.82
CA GLN A 122 -2.99 8.59 -12.95
C GLN A 122 -2.54 10.05 -12.80
N ALA A 123 -3.22 10.98 -13.46
CA ALA A 123 -2.86 12.40 -13.43
C ALA A 123 -2.93 12.99 -12.01
N ILE A 124 -3.97 12.70 -11.22
CA ILE A 124 -4.09 13.22 -9.86
C ILE A 124 -3.06 12.61 -8.90
N MET A 125 -2.71 11.32 -9.07
CA MET A 125 -1.64 10.69 -8.29
C MET A 125 -0.27 11.28 -8.63
N ASP A 126 0.04 11.46 -9.90
CA ASP A 126 1.30 12.07 -10.36
C ASP A 126 1.40 13.53 -9.93
N PHE A 127 0.31 14.28 -10.03
CA PHE A 127 0.26 15.66 -9.53
C PHE A 127 0.55 15.73 -8.03
N GLY A 128 0.01 14.79 -7.25
CA GLY A 128 0.32 14.68 -5.82
C GLY A 128 1.78 14.29 -5.56
N ALA A 129 2.38 13.45 -6.39
CA ALA A 129 3.77 13.01 -6.24
C ALA A 129 4.78 14.07 -6.66
N THR A 130 4.48 14.86 -7.71
CA THR A 130 5.46 15.75 -8.35
C THR A 130 5.27 17.23 -8.01
N VAL A 131 4.04 17.71 -7.87
CA VAL A 131 3.70 19.13 -7.64
C VAL A 131 3.22 19.35 -6.22
N CYS A 132 2.11 18.72 -5.83
CA CYS A 132 1.52 18.86 -4.49
C CYS A 132 2.21 17.91 -3.49
N LYS A 133 3.53 18.01 -3.37
CA LYS A 133 4.38 17.15 -2.53
C LYS A 133 4.04 17.24 -1.04
N PRO A 134 4.35 16.21 -0.22
CA PRO A 134 4.18 16.28 1.24
C PRO A 134 4.90 17.48 1.83
N ASP A 135 6.19 17.56 1.57
CA ASP A 135 7.07 18.63 1.98
C ASP A 135 7.41 19.49 0.77
N LEU A 136 7.50 20.81 0.99
CA LEU A 136 7.86 21.81 -0.04
C LEU A 136 7.06 21.68 -1.35
N PRO A 137 5.73 21.74 -1.33
CA PRO A 137 4.92 21.70 -2.54
C PRO A 137 5.14 22.95 -3.40
N GLU A 138 5.03 22.81 -4.71
CA GLU A 138 5.29 23.88 -5.68
C GLU A 138 4.06 24.81 -5.88
N CYS A 139 3.54 25.36 -4.78
CA CYS A 139 2.28 26.10 -4.80
C CYS A 139 2.32 27.36 -5.67
N GLY A 140 3.45 28.07 -5.72
CA GLY A 140 3.59 29.32 -6.49
C GLY A 140 3.37 29.15 -7.99
N THR A 141 3.80 28.02 -8.54
CA THR A 141 3.67 27.66 -9.97
C THR A 141 2.55 26.67 -10.25
N CYS A 142 1.84 26.24 -9.21
CA CYS A 142 0.77 25.25 -9.32
C CYS A 142 -0.40 25.79 -10.15
N VAL A 143 -0.83 25.03 -11.16
CA VAL A 143 -1.97 25.38 -12.02
C VAL A 143 -3.29 25.53 -11.27
N MET A 144 -3.39 24.97 -10.06
CA MET A 144 -4.58 25.00 -9.22
C MET A 144 -4.53 26.08 -8.13
N ASN A 145 -3.44 26.86 -7.98
CA ASN A 145 -3.20 27.75 -6.84
C ASN A 145 -4.29 28.81 -6.64
N LYS A 146 -4.86 29.35 -7.71
CA LYS A 146 -5.91 30.40 -7.67
C LYS A 146 -7.22 29.92 -7.04
N LYS A 147 -7.43 28.60 -6.94
CA LYS A 147 -8.65 27.98 -6.38
C LYS A 147 -8.35 27.06 -5.21
N CYS A 148 -7.09 26.88 -4.83
CA CYS A 148 -6.70 26.00 -3.75
C CYS A 148 -6.95 26.65 -2.39
N THR A 149 -7.91 26.14 -1.64
CA THR A 149 -8.31 26.70 -0.33
C THR A 149 -7.13 26.78 0.63
N ALA A 150 -6.36 25.72 0.78
CA ALA A 150 -5.22 25.69 1.69
C ALA A 150 -4.11 26.69 1.30
N PHE A 151 -3.88 26.90 0.00
CA PHE A 151 -2.87 27.85 -0.47
C PHE A 151 -3.33 29.30 -0.22
N LEU A 152 -4.58 29.62 -0.55
CA LEU A 152 -5.14 30.94 -0.35
C LEU A 152 -5.23 31.31 1.14
N ALA A 153 -5.44 30.32 2.02
CA ALA A 153 -5.47 30.52 3.47
C ALA A 153 -4.08 30.46 4.13
N GLY A 154 -3.02 30.10 3.40
CA GLY A 154 -1.68 29.94 3.99
C GLY A 154 -1.51 28.68 4.87
N THR A 155 -2.42 27.70 4.78
CA THR A 155 -2.49 26.52 5.68
C THR A 155 -2.07 25.21 5.01
N VAL A 156 -1.30 25.25 3.93
CA VAL A 156 -0.92 24.08 3.13
C VAL A 156 -0.23 22.99 3.98
N ALA A 157 0.58 23.39 4.97
CA ALA A 157 1.31 22.47 5.85
C ALA A 157 0.39 21.71 6.83
N GLU A 158 -0.81 22.20 7.08
CA GLU A 158 -1.78 21.61 8.00
C GLU A 158 -2.52 20.42 7.38
N PHE A 159 -2.46 20.27 6.05
CA PHE A 159 -3.17 19.25 5.29
C PHE A 159 -2.23 18.20 4.66
N PRO A 160 -2.65 16.92 4.65
CA PRO A 160 -3.90 16.38 5.20
C PRO A 160 -3.82 16.17 6.71
N VAL A 161 -4.96 16.33 7.39
CA VAL A 161 -5.08 16.03 8.83
C VAL A 161 -5.05 14.52 9.06
N LYS A 162 -4.36 14.07 10.12
CA LYS A 162 -4.31 12.68 10.58
C LYS A 162 -4.61 12.62 12.08
N GLU A 163 -5.48 11.70 12.44
CA GLU A 163 -5.83 11.44 13.85
C GLU A 163 -4.80 10.51 14.52
N LYS A 164 -4.33 9.49 13.79
CA LYS A 164 -3.46 8.45 14.33
C LYS A 164 -1.99 8.86 14.25
N LYS A 165 -1.34 8.93 15.41
CA LYS A 165 0.11 9.00 15.48
C LYS A 165 0.69 7.58 15.38
N ILE A 166 1.58 7.35 14.42
CA ILE A 166 2.29 6.07 14.30
C ILE A 166 3.23 5.95 15.50
N LYS A 167 2.96 4.96 16.38
CA LYS A 167 3.91 4.61 17.44
C LYS A 167 4.98 3.71 16.83
N GLN A 168 6.19 4.21 16.76
CA GLN A 168 7.35 3.37 16.43
C GLN A 168 7.62 2.42 17.59
N ARG A 169 7.88 1.15 17.30
CA ARG A 169 8.32 0.14 18.25
C ARG A 169 9.73 -0.29 17.86
N ASN A 170 10.69 -0.01 18.70
CA ASN A 170 12.03 -0.56 18.57
C ASN A 170 12.01 -2.02 19.01
N ARG A 171 12.76 -2.85 18.31
CA ARG A 171 12.94 -4.27 18.59
C ARG A 171 14.43 -4.57 18.55
N TRP A 172 14.92 -5.33 19.50
CA TRP A 172 16.32 -5.71 19.62
C TRP A 172 16.43 -7.22 19.49
N PHE A 173 17.22 -7.68 18.54
CA PHE A 173 17.44 -9.10 18.29
C PHE A 173 18.92 -9.45 18.47
N LEU A 174 19.17 -10.52 19.19
CA LEU A 174 20.47 -11.15 19.27
C LEU A 174 20.44 -12.39 18.36
N PHE A 175 21.16 -12.36 17.26
CA PHE A 175 21.24 -13.46 16.31
C PHE A 175 22.46 -14.34 16.59
N TYR A 176 22.27 -15.65 16.51
CA TYR A 176 23.32 -16.65 16.67
C TYR A 176 23.68 -17.23 15.29
N ILE A 177 24.95 -17.07 14.89
CA ILE A 177 25.49 -17.70 13.69
C ILE A 177 26.10 -19.02 14.10
N LEU A 178 25.37 -20.10 13.90
CA LEU A 178 25.80 -21.47 14.22
C LEU A 178 26.25 -22.15 12.94
N GLU A 179 27.55 -22.48 12.89
CA GLU A 179 28.15 -23.20 11.76
C GLU A 179 28.55 -24.60 12.18
N MET A 180 28.24 -25.58 11.34
CA MET A 180 28.70 -26.95 11.49
C MET A 180 28.98 -27.56 10.12
N GLN A 181 30.21 -28.02 9.90
CA GLN A 181 30.64 -28.63 8.62
C GLN A 181 30.35 -27.76 7.39
N GLY A 182 30.60 -26.46 7.47
CA GLY A 182 30.37 -25.51 6.37
C GLY A 182 28.88 -25.18 6.10
N LYS A 183 27.98 -25.59 6.99
CA LYS A 183 26.54 -25.30 6.91
C LYS A 183 26.13 -24.43 8.08
N PHE A 184 25.21 -23.51 7.81
CA PHE A 184 24.65 -22.60 8.80
C PHE A 184 23.26 -23.06 9.24
N ALA A 185 22.99 -22.98 10.55
CA ALA A 185 21.67 -23.25 11.08
C ALA A 185 20.75 -22.05 10.78
N VAL A 186 19.56 -22.33 10.24
CA VAL A 186 18.49 -21.37 10.02
C VAL A 186 17.17 -21.92 10.54
N GLN A 187 16.29 -21.03 10.99
CA GLN A 187 14.94 -21.38 11.44
C GLN A 187 13.88 -20.64 10.62
N LYS A 188 12.73 -21.27 10.42
CA LYS A 188 11.59 -20.62 9.77
C LYS A 188 10.79 -19.80 10.79
N ARG A 189 10.50 -18.55 10.48
CA ARG A 189 9.63 -17.69 11.30
C ARG A 189 8.19 -18.16 11.19
N THR A 190 7.64 -18.71 12.26
CA THR A 190 6.27 -19.24 12.31
C THR A 190 5.28 -18.28 12.98
N GLY A 191 5.77 -17.25 13.67
CA GLY A 191 4.96 -16.24 14.34
C GLY A 191 4.24 -15.29 13.39
N LYS A 192 3.21 -14.61 13.90
CA LYS A 192 2.52 -13.51 13.18
C LYS A 192 3.41 -12.27 13.22
N ASP A 193 4.27 -12.13 12.22
CA ASP A 193 5.21 -11.03 12.07
C ASP A 193 5.24 -10.56 10.61
N VAL A 194 5.83 -9.39 10.37
CA VAL A 194 6.04 -8.82 9.02
C VAL A 194 6.90 -9.72 8.14
N TRP A 195 7.78 -10.53 8.76
CA TRP A 195 8.66 -11.51 8.10
C TRP A 195 8.20 -12.97 8.25
N ALA A 196 6.92 -13.19 8.59
CA ALA A 196 6.38 -14.55 8.74
C ALA A 196 6.63 -15.42 7.50
N ASN A 197 7.03 -16.69 7.75
CA ASN A 197 7.42 -17.71 6.76
C ASN A 197 8.76 -17.49 6.04
N LEU A 198 9.52 -16.44 6.36
CA LEU A 198 10.90 -16.32 5.94
C LEU A 198 11.83 -17.12 6.87
N TYR A 199 13.06 -17.36 6.42
CA TYR A 199 14.11 -17.98 7.23
C TYR A 199 15.01 -16.92 7.83
N GLU A 200 15.51 -17.19 9.03
CA GLU A 200 16.45 -16.33 9.77
C GLU A 200 17.43 -17.18 10.55
N PHE A 201 18.55 -16.61 10.98
CA PHE A 201 19.39 -17.23 11.99
C PHE A 201 18.64 -17.40 13.32
N PRO A 202 18.92 -18.43 14.12
CA PRO A 202 18.39 -18.53 15.47
C PRO A 202 18.62 -17.23 16.24
N ASN A 203 17.60 -16.75 16.96
CA ASN A 203 17.73 -15.47 17.68
C ASN A 203 16.84 -15.44 18.91
N ASN A 204 17.18 -14.50 19.80
CA ASN A 204 16.35 -14.07 20.93
C ASN A 204 15.95 -12.61 20.73
N GLU A 205 14.66 -12.31 20.83
CA GLU A 205 14.18 -10.92 20.93
C GLU A 205 14.33 -10.46 22.39
N LEU A 206 15.08 -9.40 22.59
CA LEU A 206 15.37 -8.84 23.90
C LEU A 206 14.39 -7.71 24.22
N ALA A 207 14.08 -7.52 25.50
CA ALA A 207 13.06 -6.57 25.93
C ALA A 207 13.53 -5.11 25.79
N THR A 208 14.82 -4.87 25.97
CA THR A 208 15.39 -3.51 26.04
C THR A 208 16.71 -3.38 25.28
N GLU A 209 17.05 -2.17 24.88
CA GLU A 209 18.34 -1.83 24.29
C GLU A 209 19.50 -2.12 25.24
N LYS A 210 19.29 -1.96 26.57
CA LYS A 210 20.31 -2.21 27.59
C LYS A 210 20.70 -3.69 27.62
N GLU A 211 19.73 -4.60 27.57
CA GLU A 211 19.99 -6.04 27.48
C GLU A 211 20.77 -6.37 26.21
N TRP A 212 20.41 -5.75 25.08
CA TRP A 212 21.09 -5.97 23.82
C TRP A 212 22.54 -5.50 23.81
N LYS A 213 22.87 -4.37 24.50
CA LYS A 213 24.24 -3.86 24.61
C LYS A 213 25.13 -4.70 25.53
N HIS A 214 24.55 -5.55 26.37
CA HIS A 214 25.26 -6.39 27.33
C HIS A 214 25.14 -7.89 27.02
N ALA A 215 24.51 -8.27 25.94
CA ALA A 215 24.39 -9.64 25.45
C ALA A 215 25.54 -10.01 24.51
#